data_058ec43abd82b5fdd9626daeb0ec4b4b
#
_entry.id   058ec43abd82b5fdd9626daeb0ec4b4b
#
_cell.length_a   1.000
_cell.length_b   1.000
_cell.length_c   1.000
_cell.angle_alpha   90.00
_cell.angle_beta   90.00
_cell.angle_gamma   90.00
#
_symmetry.space_group_name_H-M   'P 1'
#
loop_
_entity.id
_entity.type
_entity.pdbx_description
1 polymer ?
#
loop_
_entity_poly.entity_id
_entity_poly.type
_entity_poly.pdbx_seq_one_letter_code
_entity_poly.pdbx_strand_id
1 'polypeptide(L)'
;MSCGDRVEMEDNMEDAAAPNPIVHRWYTRPVLFVSDVTRALDFYINQLGFEMQWHEGNGAGTVCQVHRNQCELILCADATRRDRARLFIELTPQALDELCREIAARSVLSKSAWWGYDVIQIDDPDGNELLFPFE
;
A
#
# COMPACT_ATOMS: atom_id res chain seq x y z
N MET A 1 7.35 5.65 -19.85
CA MET A 1 7.94 5.06 -18.89
C MET A 1 7.09 4.17 -18.23
N SER A 2 7.53 3.28 -17.76
CA SER A 2 6.75 2.41 -17.05
C SER A 2 6.43 2.95 -15.71
N CYS A 3 5.55 2.38 -15.05
CA CYS A 3 5.16 2.78 -13.77
C CYS A 3 6.28 2.90 -12.87
N GLY A 4 7.25 2.19 -12.98
CA GLY A 4 8.27 2.22 -11.99
C GLY A 4 9.46 2.99 -12.24
N ASP A 5 9.54 3.71 -13.21
CA ASP A 5 10.69 4.26 -13.49
C ASP A 5 10.92 5.54 -13.18
N ARG A 6 10.86 6.15 -12.83
CA ARG A 6 11.09 7.31 -12.59
C ARG A 6 11.84 7.77 -11.75
N VAL A 7 12.27 7.40 -11.50
CA VAL A 7 12.83 7.72 -10.80
C VAL A 7 13.57 8.53 -10.80
N GLU A 8 13.77 8.71 -11.31
CA GLU A 8 14.49 9.34 -11.23
C GLU A 8 14.21 10.44 -10.92
N MET A 9 13.69 10.82 -10.90
CA MET A 9 13.37 11.60 -10.58
C MET A 9 13.49 12.03 -9.68
N GLU A 10 13.77 11.70 -9.52
CA GLU A 10 13.88 12.05 -8.91
C GLU A 10 14.21 12.70 -8.32
N ASP A 11 14.58 13.00 -8.34
CA ASP A 11 15.03 13.57 -7.91
C ASP A 11 14.75 14.47 -7.37
N ASN A 12 14.33 14.72 -7.37
CA ASN A 12 13.98 15.37 -6.82
C ASN A 12 13.45 15.51 -5.94
N MET A 13 13.29 15.08 -5.78
CA MET A 13 12.69 15.06 -4.92
C MET A 13 12.94 15.13 -3.87
N GLU A 14 13.56 15.52 -3.53
CA GLU A 14 13.69 15.64 -2.53
C GLU A 14 12.85 15.76 -1.76
N ASP A 15 12.34 15.57 -1.85
CA ASP A 15 11.42 15.88 -1.12
C ASP A 15 11.07 15.07 -0.09
N ALA A 16 10.43 15.47 0.78
CA ALA A 16 10.05 14.73 1.93
C ALA A 16 9.20 13.57 1.59
N ALA A 17 8.72 13.53 0.41
CA ALA A 17 7.88 12.43 0.02
C ALA A 17 8.64 11.15 -0.20
N ALA A 18 9.91 11.19 -0.29
CA ALA A 18 10.66 9.95 -0.46
C ALA A 18 10.57 9.15 0.83
N PRO A 19 9.97 7.97 0.81
CA PRO A 19 9.70 7.28 2.04
C PRO A 19 10.94 6.74 2.70
N ASN A 20 11.81 6.08 1.96
CA ASN A 20 12.97 5.43 2.55
C ASN A 20 14.06 5.30 1.53
N PRO A 21 15.31 5.36 1.93
CA PRO A 21 16.38 5.09 0.98
C PRO A 21 16.42 3.62 0.64
N ILE A 22 16.86 3.30 -0.55
CA ILE A 22 17.09 1.93 -0.95
C ILE A 22 18.40 1.48 -0.35
N VAL A 23 18.36 0.48 0.53
CA VAL A 23 19.53 0.02 1.23
C VAL A 23 20.01 -1.36 0.77
N HIS A 24 19.26 -2.02 -0.10
CA HIS A 24 19.63 -3.34 -0.61
C HIS A 24 19.75 -3.26 -2.12
N ARG A 25 20.53 -4.16 -2.69
CA ARG A 25 20.68 -4.20 -4.13
C ARG A 25 19.38 -4.60 -4.83
N TRP A 26 18.54 -5.38 -4.14
CA TRP A 26 17.25 -5.79 -4.67
C TRP A 26 16.17 -5.04 -3.91
N TYR A 27 15.28 -4.44 -4.64
CA TYR A 27 14.23 -3.61 -4.06
C TYR A 27 12.96 -3.83 -4.87
N THR A 28 11.93 -4.36 -4.23
CA THR A 28 10.70 -4.69 -4.92
C THR A 28 9.55 -3.88 -4.36
N ARG A 29 8.59 -3.61 -5.23
CA ARG A 29 7.34 -2.99 -4.84
C ARG A 29 6.21 -3.76 -5.51
N PRO A 30 5.23 -4.26 -4.76
CA PRO A 30 4.11 -4.95 -5.37
C PRO A 30 3.22 -3.98 -6.14
N VAL A 31 2.61 -4.48 -7.20
CA VAL A 31 1.63 -3.73 -7.97
C VAL A 31 0.28 -4.38 -7.71
N LEU A 32 -0.65 -3.59 -7.18
CA LEU A 32 -1.99 -4.05 -6.90
C LEU A 32 -2.92 -3.49 -7.97
N PHE A 33 -3.73 -4.36 -8.57
CA PHE A 33 -4.69 -3.90 -9.56
C PHE A 33 -5.97 -3.49 -8.86
N VAL A 34 -6.47 -2.32 -9.23
CA VAL A 34 -7.65 -1.74 -8.62
C VAL A 34 -8.59 -1.30 -9.74
N SER A 35 -9.86 -1.16 -9.44
CA SER A 35 -10.83 -0.72 -10.44
C SER A 35 -10.80 0.78 -10.62
N ASP A 36 -10.47 1.52 -9.56
CA ASP A 36 -10.54 2.98 -9.57
C ASP A 36 -9.48 3.51 -8.62
N VAL A 37 -8.53 4.25 -9.13
CA VAL A 37 -7.43 4.78 -8.33
C VAL A 37 -7.95 5.72 -7.25
N THR A 38 -8.95 6.54 -7.55
CA THR A 38 -9.49 7.49 -6.56
C THR A 38 -10.07 6.73 -5.37
N ARG A 39 -10.83 5.68 -5.63
CA ARG A 39 -11.40 4.87 -4.56
C ARG A 39 -10.32 4.17 -3.75
N ALA A 40 -9.31 3.64 -4.45
CA ALA A 40 -8.21 2.96 -3.77
C ALA A 40 -7.42 3.94 -2.91
N LEU A 41 -7.16 5.14 -3.42
CA LEU A 41 -6.44 6.14 -2.64
C LEU A 41 -7.21 6.55 -1.39
N ASP A 42 -8.53 6.69 -1.50
CA ASP A 42 -9.32 6.99 -0.33
C ASP A 42 -9.15 5.93 0.75
N PHE A 43 -9.13 4.67 0.36
CA PHE A 43 -8.95 3.58 1.31
C PHE A 43 -7.55 3.61 1.92
N TYR A 44 -6.51 3.62 1.08
CA TYR A 44 -5.15 3.50 1.61
C TYR A 44 -4.73 4.73 2.40
N ILE A 45 -5.13 5.91 1.97
CA ILE A 45 -4.72 7.14 2.66
C ILE A 45 -5.61 7.42 3.85
N ASN A 46 -6.92 7.45 3.64
CA ASN A 46 -7.81 7.91 4.69
C ASN A 46 -8.17 6.83 5.70
N GLN A 47 -8.17 5.57 5.29
CA GLN A 47 -8.51 4.50 6.21
C GLN A 47 -7.29 3.79 6.78
N LEU A 48 -6.23 3.64 6.01
CA LEU A 48 -5.05 2.91 6.46
C LEU A 48 -3.85 3.78 6.76
N GLY A 49 -3.95 5.10 6.56
CA GLY A 49 -2.87 6.00 6.97
C GLY A 49 -1.66 6.02 6.07
N PHE A 50 -1.80 5.57 4.84
CA PHE A 50 -0.72 5.69 3.87
C PHE A 50 -0.64 7.11 3.35
N GLU A 51 0.48 7.44 2.72
CA GLU A 51 0.69 8.74 2.09
C GLU A 51 0.96 8.53 0.62
N MET A 52 0.58 9.52 -0.19
CA MET A 52 0.85 9.49 -1.62
C MET A 52 2.32 9.74 -1.86
N GLN A 53 2.97 8.86 -2.63
CA GLN A 53 4.35 9.07 -3.03
C GLN A 53 4.40 9.78 -4.38
N TRP A 54 3.67 9.26 -5.34
CA TRP A 54 3.55 9.88 -6.66
C TRP A 54 2.28 9.37 -7.33
N HIS A 55 1.80 10.15 -8.28
CA HIS A 55 0.63 9.82 -9.07
C HIS A 55 0.91 10.28 -10.50
N GLU A 56 0.88 9.36 -11.42
CA GLU A 56 1.19 9.61 -12.79
C GLU A 56 0.29 10.70 -13.37
N GLY A 57 0.78 11.46 -14.34
CA GLY A 57 -0.03 12.45 -15.03
C GLY A 57 -0.53 13.58 -14.14
N ASN A 58 0.27 13.98 -13.18
CA ASN A 58 -0.08 15.07 -12.25
C ASN A 58 -1.39 14.79 -11.53
N GLY A 59 -1.58 13.54 -11.17
CA GLY A 59 -2.78 13.17 -10.41
C GLY A 59 -3.94 12.73 -11.28
N ALA A 60 -3.74 12.64 -12.58
CA ALA A 60 -4.82 12.24 -13.48
C ALA A 60 -4.63 10.85 -14.06
N GLY A 61 -3.50 10.21 -13.81
CA GLY A 61 -3.22 8.91 -14.43
C GLY A 61 -3.81 7.76 -13.67
N THR A 62 -3.55 6.56 -14.19
CA THR A 62 -4.12 5.33 -13.65
C THR A 62 -3.13 4.58 -12.75
N VAL A 63 -1.95 5.13 -12.53
CA VAL A 63 -0.93 4.49 -11.71
C VAL A 63 -0.45 5.48 -10.66
N CYS A 64 -0.34 5.02 -9.43
CA CYS A 64 0.19 5.84 -8.35
C CYS A 64 0.90 4.95 -7.35
N GLN A 65 1.64 5.56 -6.46
CA GLN A 65 2.30 4.82 -5.39
C GLN A 65 1.96 5.45 -4.06
N VAL A 66 1.65 4.61 -3.10
CA VAL A 66 1.44 5.03 -1.71
C VAL A 66 2.45 4.31 -0.85
N HIS A 67 2.73 4.89 0.32
CA HIS A 67 3.62 4.25 1.26
C HIS A 67 3.19 4.53 2.69
N ARG A 68 3.56 3.63 3.58
CA ARG A 68 3.48 3.86 5.02
C ARG A 68 4.72 3.19 5.59
N ASN A 69 5.62 3.96 6.17
CA ASN A 69 6.93 3.48 6.59
C ASN A 69 7.62 2.82 5.38
N GLN A 70 8.11 1.60 5.53
CA GLN A 70 8.77 0.89 4.43
C GLN A 70 7.80 0.11 3.55
N CYS A 71 6.52 0.16 3.82
CA CYS A 71 5.54 -0.53 3.00
C CYS A 71 5.15 0.35 1.83
N GLU A 72 5.59 -0.02 0.63
CA GLU A 72 5.35 0.78 -0.57
C GLU A 72 4.54 -0.05 -1.55
N LEU A 73 3.44 0.49 -2.02
CA LEU A 73 2.51 -0.21 -2.90
C LEU A 73 2.26 0.64 -4.13
N ILE A 74 2.31 0.02 -5.30
CA ILE A 74 1.91 0.67 -6.55
C ILE A 74 0.48 0.25 -6.84
N LEU A 75 -0.39 1.21 -7.08
CA LEU A 75 -1.79 0.95 -7.40
C LEU A 75 -2.00 1.26 -8.87
N CYS A 76 -2.55 0.31 -9.60
CA CYS A 76 -2.72 0.45 -11.04
C CYS A 76 -4.16 0.12 -11.40
N ALA A 77 -4.87 1.10 -11.97
CA ALA A 77 -6.24 0.87 -12.42
C ALA A 77 -6.20 0.21 -13.79
N ASP A 78 -6.70 -1.02 -13.85
CA ASP A 78 -6.73 -1.76 -15.10
C ASP A 78 -8.00 -2.60 -15.12
N ALA A 79 -8.97 -2.16 -15.89
CA ALA A 79 -10.28 -2.79 -15.90
C ALA A 79 -10.25 -4.21 -16.46
N THR A 80 -9.18 -4.58 -17.15
CA THR A 80 -9.05 -5.92 -17.72
C THR A 80 -8.46 -6.92 -16.74
N ARG A 81 -7.89 -6.46 -15.63
CA ARG A 81 -7.25 -7.36 -14.65
C ARG A 81 -8.22 -7.62 -13.51
N ARG A 82 -8.25 -8.88 -13.11
CA ARG A 82 -9.08 -9.31 -11.98
C ARG A 82 -8.23 -9.93 -10.89
N ASP A 83 -6.93 -9.88 -11.04
CA ASP A 83 -6.03 -10.52 -10.11
C ASP A 83 -6.04 -9.79 -8.78
N ARG A 84 -6.01 -10.54 -7.72
CA ARG A 84 -5.97 -9.99 -6.38
C ARG A 84 -4.66 -10.35 -5.74
N ALA A 85 -4.09 -9.39 -5.04
CA ALA A 85 -2.84 -9.61 -4.34
C ALA A 85 -3.09 -10.07 -2.92
N ARG A 86 -2.12 -10.75 -2.36
CA ARG A 86 -2.06 -11.08 -0.94
C ARG A 86 -0.70 -10.65 -0.46
N LEU A 87 -0.67 -9.80 0.52
CA LEU A 87 0.58 -9.26 1.03
C LEU A 87 0.71 -9.55 2.51
N PHE A 88 1.83 -10.14 2.89
CA PHE A 88 2.18 -10.25 4.30
C PHE A 88 2.98 -9.00 4.65
N ILE A 89 2.49 -8.25 5.62
CA ILE A 89 3.11 -7.01 6.05
C ILE A 89 3.46 -7.18 7.51
N GLU A 90 4.77 -7.31 7.78
CA GLU A 90 5.26 -7.51 9.12
C GLU A 90 5.36 -6.18 9.84
N LEU A 91 4.78 -6.09 11.01
CA LEU A 91 4.84 -4.91 11.84
C LEU A 91 5.49 -5.26 13.16
N THR A 92 6.16 -4.28 13.74
CA THR A 92 6.59 -4.44 15.13
C THR A 92 5.35 -4.52 16.02
N PRO A 93 5.44 -5.09 17.23
CA PRO A 93 4.27 -5.12 18.10
C PRO A 93 3.68 -3.74 18.35
N GLN A 94 4.52 -2.71 18.47
CA GLN A 94 4.01 -1.37 18.68
C GLN A 94 3.26 -0.85 17.45
N ALA A 95 3.80 -1.08 16.25
CA ALA A 95 3.15 -0.65 15.03
C ALA A 95 1.83 -1.39 14.82
N LEU A 96 1.77 -2.66 15.19
CA LEU A 96 0.54 -3.42 15.09
C LEU A 96 -0.53 -2.86 16.04
N ASP A 97 -0.15 -2.51 17.27
CA ASP A 97 -1.08 -1.89 18.21
C ASP A 97 -1.61 -0.57 17.64
N GLU A 98 -0.74 0.22 17.05
CA GLU A 98 -1.16 1.49 16.45
C GLU A 98 -2.15 1.25 15.32
N LEU A 99 -1.87 0.28 14.46
CA LEU A 99 -2.77 -0.05 13.37
C LEU A 99 -4.13 -0.49 13.91
N CYS A 100 -4.14 -1.36 14.92
CA CYS A 100 -5.39 -1.85 15.48
C CYS A 100 -6.23 -0.71 16.05
N ARG A 101 -5.60 0.25 16.71
CA ARG A 101 -6.33 1.40 17.22
C ARG A 101 -6.88 2.26 16.10
N GLU A 102 -6.10 2.46 15.05
CA GLU A 102 -6.53 3.30 13.94
C GLU A 102 -7.68 2.69 13.17
N ILE A 103 -7.61 1.39 12.88
CA ILE A 103 -8.68 0.77 12.13
C ILE A 103 -9.96 0.70 12.96
N ALA A 104 -9.84 0.53 14.28
CA ALA A 104 -11.02 0.57 15.14
C ALA A 104 -11.64 1.96 15.13
N ALA A 105 -10.81 3.00 15.21
CA ALA A 105 -11.30 4.37 15.23
C ALA A 105 -11.94 4.78 13.91
N ARG A 106 -11.47 4.21 12.82
CA ARG A 106 -11.97 4.53 11.47
C ARG A 106 -12.98 3.53 10.96
N SER A 107 -13.36 2.57 11.77
CA SER A 107 -14.34 1.54 11.43
C SER A 107 -13.94 0.75 10.18
N VAL A 108 -12.65 0.46 10.06
CA VAL A 108 -12.15 -0.37 8.97
C VAL A 108 -12.42 -1.82 9.33
N LEU A 109 -13.00 -2.57 8.40
CA LEU A 109 -13.31 -3.99 8.65
C LEU A 109 -12.03 -4.81 8.64
N SER A 110 -11.94 -5.73 9.59
CA SER A 110 -10.82 -6.67 9.64
C SER A 110 -11.34 -8.01 10.14
N LYS A 111 -10.56 -9.03 9.91
CA LYS A 111 -10.92 -10.36 10.42
C LYS A 111 -9.66 -11.11 10.74
N SER A 112 -9.81 -12.17 11.56
CA SER A 112 -8.69 -13.06 11.84
C SER A 112 -8.63 -14.14 10.77
N ALA A 113 -7.44 -14.56 10.44
CA ALA A 113 -7.22 -15.63 9.48
C ALA A 113 -5.98 -16.41 9.88
N TRP A 114 -5.79 -17.56 9.23
CA TRP A 114 -4.66 -18.42 9.51
C TRP A 114 -3.85 -18.64 8.24
N TRP A 115 -2.59 -18.25 8.30
CA TRP A 115 -1.66 -18.41 7.18
C TRP A 115 -0.34 -18.94 7.68
N GLY A 116 -0.38 -20.06 8.41
CA GLY A 116 0.80 -20.57 9.08
C GLY A 116 1.04 -19.89 10.42
N TYR A 117 0.48 -18.73 10.64
CA TYR A 117 0.37 -18.01 11.88
C TYR A 117 -0.97 -17.31 11.89
N ASP A 118 -1.33 -16.79 13.06
CA ASP A 118 -2.50 -15.93 13.15
C ASP A 118 -2.20 -14.60 12.47
N VAL A 119 -3.12 -14.11 11.67
CA VAL A 119 -2.99 -12.83 11.00
C VAL A 119 -4.28 -12.03 11.15
N ILE A 120 -4.13 -10.72 11.13
CA ILE A 120 -5.25 -9.80 10.95
C ILE A 120 -5.32 -9.53 9.46
N GLN A 121 -6.47 -9.75 8.86
CA GLN A 121 -6.66 -9.54 7.43
C GLN A 121 -7.53 -8.32 7.19
N ILE A 122 -7.06 -7.43 6.33
CA ILE A 122 -7.82 -6.28 5.89
C ILE A 122 -7.88 -6.35 4.37
N ASP A 123 -9.09 -6.30 3.82
CA ASP A 123 -9.28 -6.34 2.37
C ASP A 123 -9.44 -4.92 1.86
N ASP A 124 -8.76 -4.59 0.77
CA ASP A 124 -9.00 -3.29 0.14
C ASP A 124 -10.31 -3.36 -0.67
N PRO A 125 -10.77 -2.24 -1.23
CA PRO A 125 -12.06 -2.25 -1.95
C PRO A 125 -12.12 -3.18 -3.15
N ASP A 126 -10.97 -3.60 -3.67
CA ASP A 126 -10.92 -4.48 -4.83
C ASP A 126 -10.63 -5.93 -4.46
N GLY A 127 -10.53 -6.21 -3.17
CA GLY A 127 -10.30 -7.58 -2.72
C GLY A 127 -8.85 -7.97 -2.59
N ASN A 128 -7.93 -7.02 -2.72
CA ASN A 128 -6.54 -7.29 -2.38
C ASN A 128 -6.45 -7.46 -0.87
N GLU A 129 -5.73 -8.48 -0.42
CA GLU A 129 -5.71 -8.87 0.98
C GLU A 129 -4.40 -8.44 1.62
N LEU A 130 -4.51 -7.68 2.69
CA LEU A 130 -3.36 -7.28 3.48
C LEU A 130 -3.37 -8.09 4.76
N LEU A 131 -2.30 -8.83 4.99
CA LEU A 131 -2.23 -9.81 6.07
C LEU A 131 -1.13 -9.36 7.05
N PHE A 132 -1.52 -9.13 8.29
CA PHE A 132 -0.62 -8.64 9.33
C PHE A 132 -0.44 -9.72 10.38
N PRO A 133 0.68 -10.45 10.37
CA PRO A 133 0.88 -11.52 11.35
C PRO A 133 0.97 -10.95 12.77
N PHE A 134 0.47 -11.72 13.73
CA PHE A 134 0.62 -11.37 15.14
C PHE A 134 0.77 -12.65 15.93
N GLU A 135 1.26 -12.49 17.17
CA GLU A 135 1.45 -13.65 18.01
C GLU A 135 0.69 -13.56 19.26
#